data_20fe7f67c3be7965395c2fe5b7d145d0
#
_entry.id   20fe7f67c3be7965395c2fe5b7d145d0
#
_cell.length_a   1.000
_cell.length_b   1.000
_cell.length_c   1.000
_cell.angle_alpha   90.00
_cell.angle_beta   90.00
_cell.angle_gamma   90.00
#
_symmetry.space_group_name_H-M   'P 1'
#
loop_
_entity.id
_entity.type
_entity.pdbx_description
1 polymer ?
#
loop_
_entity_poly.entity_id
_entity_poly.type
_entity_poly.pdbx_seq_one_letter_code
_entity_poly.pdbx_strand_id
1 'polypeptide(L)'
;MTILHIDASINGENSASRALTKSIVDQISKAQWGEAVIHRDLAATPLPHLTLDQFADTSALDEFLAADTVVIGAPMYNFTVPTQLKAWIDRIVIAGTTFSYGANGPEGLVKGKRVLIAITRGNFYGEDSPSAGFEFAYRYLKAVFNFIGVEPEFVFADGLGISPEQREKALESALVEVELLAA
;
A
#
# COMPACT_ATOMS: atom_id res chain seq x y z
N MET A 1 9.10 -10.01 14.74
CA MET A 1 8.83 -9.16 13.56
C MET A 1 7.45 -8.57 13.68
N THR A 2 7.25 -7.33 13.26
CA THR A 2 5.94 -6.65 13.33
C THR A 2 5.45 -6.36 11.92
N ILE A 3 4.22 -6.74 11.62
CA ILE A 3 3.55 -6.44 10.35
C ILE A 3 2.57 -5.30 10.59
N LEU A 4 2.68 -4.22 9.81
CA LEU A 4 1.66 -3.17 9.71
C LEU A 4 0.78 -3.44 8.49
N HIS A 5 -0.49 -3.78 8.73
CA HIS A 5 -1.48 -4.05 7.71
C HIS A 5 -2.38 -2.82 7.52
N ILE A 6 -2.35 -2.22 6.33
CA ILE A 6 -3.10 -1.00 5.98
C ILE A 6 -4.19 -1.32 4.97
N ASP A 7 -5.43 -1.07 5.33
CA ASP A 7 -6.56 -1.13 4.40
C ASP A 7 -7.14 0.27 4.14
N ALA A 8 -7.36 0.60 2.85
CA ALA A 8 -7.88 1.90 2.44
C ALA A 8 -9.18 1.81 1.62
N SER A 9 -9.68 0.60 1.39
CA SER A 9 -10.89 0.39 0.59
C SER A 9 -12.17 0.74 1.34
N ILE A 10 -13.04 1.50 0.69
CA ILE A 10 -14.39 1.81 1.20
C ILE A 10 -15.40 0.68 0.96
N ASN A 11 -15.03 -0.41 0.25
CA ASN A 11 -15.96 -1.50 -0.11
C ASN A 11 -16.12 -2.55 1.01
N GLY A 12 -15.54 -2.34 2.19
CA GLY A 12 -15.64 -3.26 3.33
C GLY A 12 -15.22 -4.70 2.94
N GLU A 13 -16.03 -5.67 3.32
CA GLU A 13 -15.76 -7.11 3.08
C GLU A 13 -15.78 -7.50 1.58
N ASN A 14 -16.45 -6.73 0.73
CA ASN A 14 -16.48 -6.97 -0.72
C ASN A 14 -15.23 -6.46 -1.46
N SER A 15 -14.25 -5.97 -0.73
CA SER A 15 -13.04 -5.37 -1.29
C SER A 15 -12.03 -6.40 -1.76
N ALA A 16 -11.65 -6.33 -3.03
CA ALA A 16 -10.57 -7.11 -3.60
C ALA A 16 -9.21 -6.81 -2.94
N SER A 17 -8.90 -5.54 -2.68
CA SER A 17 -7.63 -5.18 -2.06
C SER A 17 -7.51 -5.71 -0.63
N ARG A 18 -8.60 -5.70 0.17
CA ARG A 18 -8.61 -6.30 1.51
C ARG A 18 -8.42 -7.82 1.47
N ALA A 19 -9.03 -8.51 0.50
CA ALA A 19 -8.83 -9.94 0.32
C ALA A 19 -7.36 -10.29 0.01
N LEU A 20 -6.72 -9.49 -0.85
CA LEU A 20 -5.31 -9.67 -1.20
C LEU A 20 -4.38 -9.33 -0.03
N THR A 21 -4.58 -8.21 0.65
CA THR A 21 -3.73 -7.85 1.81
C THR A 21 -3.85 -8.86 2.94
N LYS A 22 -5.07 -9.35 3.21
CA LYS A 22 -5.27 -10.43 4.17
C LYS A 22 -4.49 -11.69 3.77
N SER A 23 -4.53 -12.10 2.49
CA SER A 23 -3.78 -13.25 2.00
C SER A 23 -2.27 -13.06 2.15
N ILE A 24 -1.74 -11.87 1.84
CA ILE A 24 -0.32 -11.53 2.02
C ILE A 24 0.07 -11.68 3.50
N VAL A 25 -0.69 -11.05 4.40
CA VAL A 25 -0.45 -11.12 5.85
C VAL A 25 -0.51 -12.56 6.36
N ASP A 26 -1.53 -13.32 5.96
CA ASP A 26 -1.70 -14.72 6.36
C ASP A 26 -0.51 -15.59 5.88
N GLN A 27 0.01 -15.36 4.68
CA GLN A 27 1.17 -16.09 4.14
C GLN A 27 2.45 -15.75 4.90
N ILE A 28 2.73 -14.46 5.12
CA ILE A 28 3.91 -14.03 5.88
C ILE A 28 3.86 -14.58 7.30
N SER A 29 2.70 -14.51 7.97
CA SER A 29 2.52 -15.00 9.35
C SER A 29 2.64 -16.51 9.47
N LYS A 30 2.33 -17.29 8.42
CA LYS A 30 2.57 -18.75 8.41
C LYS A 30 4.05 -19.10 8.31
N ALA A 31 4.82 -18.30 7.55
CA ALA A 31 6.25 -18.53 7.36
C ALA A 31 7.07 -18.15 8.61
N GLN A 32 6.56 -17.26 9.46
CA GLN A 32 7.27 -16.73 10.63
C GLN A 32 6.37 -16.73 11.87
N TRP A 33 6.59 -17.68 12.77
CA TRP A 33 5.79 -17.84 14.00
C TRP A 33 6.00 -16.69 15.00
N GLY A 34 4.88 -16.16 15.54
CA GLY A 34 4.90 -15.20 16.66
C GLY A 34 4.96 -13.73 16.26
N GLU A 35 4.54 -13.38 15.05
CA GLU A 35 4.48 -12.00 14.60
C GLU A 35 3.32 -11.22 15.22
N ALA A 36 3.58 -9.96 15.57
CA ALA A 36 2.53 -9.01 15.90
C ALA A 36 2.00 -8.38 14.63
N VAL A 37 0.69 -8.45 14.39
CA VAL A 37 0.01 -7.75 13.29
C VAL A 37 -0.74 -6.55 13.86
N ILE A 38 -0.35 -5.35 13.41
CA ILE A 38 -1.06 -4.11 13.68
C ILE A 38 -1.93 -3.82 12.46
N HIS A 39 -3.26 -3.84 12.61
CA HIS A 39 -4.19 -3.54 11.53
C HIS A 39 -4.71 -2.11 11.65
N ARG A 40 -4.51 -1.31 10.61
CA ARG A 40 -5.05 0.04 10.47
C ARG A 40 -6.01 0.11 9.29
N ASP A 41 -7.30 0.14 9.59
CA ASP A 41 -8.35 0.36 8.59
C ASP A 41 -8.60 1.87 8.43
N LEU A 42 -8.05 2.44 7.36
CA LEU A 42 -8.16 3.86 7.05
C LEU A 42 -9.56 4.28 6.56
N ALA A 43 -10.39 3.31 6.14
CA ALA A 43 -11.78 3.61 5.78
C ALA A 43 -12.70 3.60 6.99
N ALA A 44 -12.48 2.69 7.95
CA ALA A 44 -13.25 2.62 9.19
C ALA A 44 -12.85 3.72 10.19
N THR A 45 -11.54 4.04 10.26
CA THR A 45 -11.00 5.07 11.15
C THR A 45 -10.13 6.04 10.34
N PRO A 46 -10.74 6.96 9.58
CA PRO A 46 -10.02 7.87 8.71
C PRO A 46 -9.13 8.83 9.50
N LEU A 47 -7.92 9.04 9.01
CA LEU A 47 -7.09 10.15 9.51
C LEU A 47 -7.65 11.47 8.96
N PRO A 48 -7.73 12.54 9.77
CA PRO A 48 -8.17 13.84 9.28
C PRO A 48 -7.19 14.38 8.23
N HIS A 49 -7.64 15.33 7.40
CA HIS A 49 -6.74 16.02 6.49
C HIS A 49 -5.61 16.69 7.26
N LEU A 50 -4.39 16.62 6.72
CA LEU A 50 -3.21 17.16 7.39
C LEU A 50 -3.30 18.70 7.51
N THR A 51 -3.17 19.19 8.74
CA THR A 51 -3.03 20.61 9.09
C THR A 51 -1.79 20.80 9.94
N LEU A 52 -1.37 22.05 10.18
CA LEU A 52 -0.18 22.31 11.01
C LEU A 52 -0.30 21.69 12.41
N ASP A 53 -1.48 21.73 13.00
CA ASP A 53 -1.72 21.13 14.33
C ASP A 53 -1.62 19.60 14.32
N GLN A 54 -1.89 18.99 13.18
CA GLN A 54 -1.85 17.52 13.00
C GLN A 54 -0.42 16.96 12.89
N PHE A 55 0.59 17.80 12.66
CA PHE A 55 1.99 17.35 12.71
C PHE A 55 2.44 16.90 14.10
N ALA A 56 1.72 17.26 15.16
CA ALA A 56 2.01 16.77 16.50
C ALA A 56 1.57 15.32 16.73
N ASP A 57 0.65 14.79 15.91
CA ASP A 57 0.22 13.39 15.96
C ASP A 57 1.18 12.51 15.12
N THR A 58 2.10 11.84 15.80
CA THR A 58 3.09 10.94 15.18
C THR A 58 2.62 9.48 15.10
N SER A 59 1.40 9.15 15.53
CA SER A 59 0.93 7.78 15.68
C SER A 59 1.09 6.92 14.41
N ALA A 60 0.75 7.46 13.24
CA ALA A 60 0.91 6.76 11.97
C ALA A 60 2.38 6.57 11.58
N LEU A 61 3.25 7.56 11.87
CA LEU A 61 4.68 7.49 11.66
C LEU A 61 5.33 6.47 12.59
N ASP A 62 4.97 6.49 13.86
CA ASP A 62 5.54 5.58 14.87
C ASP A 62 5.20 4.13 14.54
N GLU A 63 3.96 3.82 14.15
CA GLU A 63 3.56 2.49 13.68
C GLU A 63 4.35 2.08 12.42
N PHE A 64 4.48 2.99 11.46
CA PHE A 64 5.26 2.74 10.24
C PHE A 64 6.72 2.45 10.56
N LEU A 65 7.36 3.23 11.42
CA LEU A 65 8.77 3.05 11.78
C LEU A 65 9.00 1.76 12.58
N ALA A 66 8.07 1.40 13.47
CA ALA A 66 8.16 0.19 14.29
C ALA A 66 7.93 -1.12 13.52
N ALA A 67 7.26 -1.06 12.35
CA ALA A 67 6.99 -2.26 11.56
C ALA A 67 8.21 -2.69 10.75
N ASP A 68 8.48 -3.99 10.70
CA ASP A 68 9.47 -4.60 9.82
C ASP A 68 8.92 -4.78 8.40
N THR A 69 7.64 -5.18 8.32
CA THR A 69 6.91 -5.35 7.06
C THR A 69 5.64 -4.50 7.05
N VAL A 70 5.36 -3.85 5.94
CA VAL A 70 4.13 -3.07 5.73
C VAL A 70 3.38 -3.65 4.53
N VAL A 71 2.11 -4.01 4.74
CA VAL A 71 1.21 -4.53 3.70
C VAL A 71 0.11 -3.53 3.47
N ILE A 72 -0.05 -3.05 2.23
CA ILE A 72 -0.96 -1.95 1.90
C ILE A 72 -1.96 -2.38 0.84
N GLY A 73 -3.26 -2.23 1.13
CA GLY A 73 -4.34 -2.35 0.15
C GLY A 73 -4.63 -1.00 -0.50
N ALA A 74 -4.32 -0.89 -1.79
CA ALA A 74 -4.45 0.35 -2.56
C ALA A 74 -5.43 0.18 -3.74
N PRO A 75 -6.76 0.26 -3.52
CA PRO A 75 -7.69 0.31 -4.64
C PRO A 75 -7.50 1.61 -5.41
N MET A 76 -7.57 1.54 -6.74
CA MET A 76 -7.57 2.75 -7.57
C MET A 76 -8.95 3.40 -7.55
N TYR A 77 -9.04 4.63 -7.11
CA TYR A 77 -10.21 5.49 -7.20
C TYR A 77 -9.89 6.73 -8.02
N ASN A 78 -10.66 6.96 -9.09
CA ASN A 78 -10.42 8.10 -9.99
C ASN A 78 -8.94 8.23 -10.40
N PHE A 79 -8.36 7.11 -10.86
CA PHE A 79 -7.01 7.01 -11.43
C PHE A 79 -5.84 7.06 -10.42
N THR A 80 -6.10 7.25 -9.13
CA THR A 80 -5.06 7.35 -8.10
C THR A 80 -5.43 6.60 -6.83
N VAL A 81 -4.67 6.79 -5.76
CA VAL A 81 -4.92 6.19 -4.44
C VAL A 81 -6.12 6.82 -3.74
N PRO A 82 -6.81 6.10 -2.83
CA PRO A 82 -7.85 6.68 -1.98
C PRO A 82 -7.32 7.86 -1.16
N THR A 83 -8.17 8.86 -0.90
CA THR A 83 -7.81 10.02 -0.08
C THR A 83 -7.37 9.64 1.32
N GLN A 84 -7.94 8.57 1.88
CA GLN A 84 -7.57 8.02 3.18
C GLN A 84 -6.11 7.51 3.18
N LEU A 85 -5.71 6.80 2.11
CA LEU A 85 -4.31 6.34 1.96
C LEU A 85 -3.36 7.53 1.76
N LYS A 86 -3.77 8.54 0.99
CA LYS A 86 -2.99 9.77 0.82
C LYS A 86 -2.79 10.48 2.16
N ALA A 87 -3.85 10.58 3.00
CA ALA A 87 -3.75 11.20 4.32
C ALA A 87 -2.79 10.44 5.26
N TRP A 88 -2.68 9.12 5.14
CA TRP A 88 -1.70 8.31 5.87
C TRP A 88 -0.29 8.54 5.33
N ILE A 89 -0.10 8.55 4.00
CA ILE A 89 1.20 8.82 3.35
C ILE A 89 1.75 10.19 3.77
N ASP A 90 0.90 11.20 3.85
CA ASP A 90 1.31 12.55 4.26
C ASP A 90 1.83 12.62 5.71
N ARG A 91 1.53 11.60 6.53
CA ARG A 91 2.01 11.52 7.92
C ARG A 91 3.28 10.69 8.08
N ILE A 92 3.63 9.88 7.09
CA ILE A 92 4.86 9.07 7.16
C ILE A 92 6.01 9.67 6.35
N VAL A 93 5.75 10.58 5.41
CA VAL A 93 6.79 11.24 4.59
C VAL A 93 7.21 12.53 5.29
N ILE A 94 8.13 12.41 6.25
CA ILE A 94 8.52 13.50 7.17
C ILE A 94 10.01 13.81 7.03
N ALA A 95 10.32 15.07 6.72
CA ALA A 95 11.70 15.55 6.61
C ALA A 95 12.47 15.38 7.94
N GLY A 96 13.70 14.91 7.85
CA GLY A 96 14.55 14.60 9.01
C GLY A 96 14.25 13.26 9.68
N THR A 97 13.17 12.54 9.25
CA THR A 97 12.78 11.23 9.81
C THR A 97 12.79 10.14 8.77
N THR A 98 12.01 10.28 7.70
CA THR A 98 11.92 9.27 6.63
C THR A 98 12.69 9.68 5.37
N PHE A 99 13.02 10.95 5.23
CA PHE A 99 13.92 11.46 4.20
C PHE A 99 14.66 12.70 4.69
N SER A 100 15.76 13.07 4.02
CA SER A 100 16.50 14.32 4.26
C SER A 100 16.91 14.99 2.95
N TYR A 101 17.23 16.28 3.01
CA TYR A 101 17.84 16.99 1.90
C TYR A 101 19.35 17.15 2.17
N GLY A 102 20.19 16.52 1.34
CA GLY A 102 21.63 16.65 1.37
C GLY A 102 22.18 17.50 0.20
N ALA A 103 23.50 17.64 0.13
CA ALA A 103 24.18 18.38 -0.93
C ALA A 103 23.91 17.80 -2.35
N ASN A 104 23.59 16.50 -2.44
CA ASN A 104 23.33 15.80 -3.70
C ASN A 104 21.83 15.60 -3.99
N GLY A 105 20.94 16.26 -3.27
CA GLY A 105 19.49 16.12 -3.39
C GLY A 105 18.84 15.36 -2.23
N PRO A 106 17.59 14.88 -2.42
CA PRO A 106 16.89 14.13 -1.39
C PRO A 106 17.51 12.74 -1.19
N GLU A 107 17.56 12.28 0.06
CA GLU A 107 18.00 10.96 0.47
C GLU A 107 16.94 10.30 1.35
N GLY A 108 16.51 9.07 1.01
CA GLY A 108 15.62 8.27 1.83
C GLY A 108 16.33 7.67 3.04
N LEU A 109 15.74 7.83 4.21
CA LEU A 109 16.31 7.42 5.50
C LEU A 109 15.76 6.08 6.00
N VAL A 110 14.67 5.57 5.43
CA VAL A 110 14.07 4.29 5.84
C VAL A 110 14.92 3.14 5.29
N LYS A 111 15.36 2.25 6.19
CA LYS A 111 16.23 1.10 5.84
C LYS A 111 15.65 -0.19 6.41
N GLY A 112 15.89 -1.31 5.72
CA GLY A 112 15.57 -2.66 6.21
C GLY A 112 14.08 -2.97 6.34
N LYS A 113 13.22 -2.16 5.75
CA LYS A 113 11.76 -2.32 5.77
C LYS A 113 11.29 -2.94 4.45
N ARG A 114 10.43 -3.98 4.54
CA ARG A 114 9.75 -4.57 3.40
C ARG A 114 8.37 -3.92 3.22
N VAL A 115 8.01 -3.51 2.01
CA VAL A 115 6.70 -2.94 1.72
C VAL A 115 6.06 -3.69 0.55
N LEU A 116 4.88 -4.28 0.79
CA LEU A 116 4.08 -4.98 -0.22
C LEU A 116 2.77 -4.21 -0.45
N ILE A 117 2.45 -3.94 -1.69
CA ILE A 117 1.29 -3.13 -2.06
C ILE A 117 0.39 -3.89 -3.02
N ALA A 118 -0.83 -4.21 -2.58
CA ALA A 118 -1.87 -4.81 -3.42
C ALA A 118 -2.67 -3.70 -4.12
N ILE A 119 -2.40 -3.47 -5.41
CA ILE A 119 -3.14 -2.50 -6.23
C ILE A 119 -4.29 -3.23 -6.93
N THR A 120 -5.51 -2.68 -6.79
CA THR A 120 -6.70 -3.23 -7.44
C THR A 120 -7.35 -2.18 -8.33
N ARG A 121 -7.64 -2.53 -9.59
CA ARG A 121 -8.11 -1.59 -10.62
C ARG A 121 -9.32 -2.14 -11.37
N GLY A 122 -10.30 -1.28 -11.62
CA GLY A 122 -11.54 -1.66 -12.31
C GLY A 122 -11.35 -2.01 -13.78
N ASN A 123 -10.32 -1.46 -14.43
CA ASN A 123 -9.96 -1.68 -15.83
C ASN A 123 -8.48 -2.07 -15.93
N PHE A 124 -7.96 -2.25 -17.14
CA PHE A 124 -6.54 -2.48 -17.42
C PHE A 124 -5.82 -1.14 -17.61
N TYR A 125 -4.68 -0.96 -16.91
CA TYR A 125 -3.86 0.26 -16.95
C TYR A 125 -2.37 -0.05 -17.17
N GLY A 126 -2.04 -1.27 -17.61
CA GLY A 126 -0.67 -1.63 -17.98
C GLY A 126 -0.14 -0.79 -19.16
N GLU A 127 1.16 -0.84 -19.41
CA GLU A 127 1.84 0.00 -20.42
C GLU A 127 1.25 -0.14 -21.83
N ASP A 128 0.79 -1.34 -22.19
CA ASP A 128 0.17 -1.62 -23.50
C ASP A 128 -1.34 -1.28 -23.56
N SER A 129 -1.93 -0.81 -22.45
CA SER A 129 -3.35 -0.47 -22.40
C SER A 129 -3.60 0.94 -22.97
N PRO A 130 -4.72 1.13 -23.70
CA PRO A 130 -5.17 2.49 -24.07
C PRO A 130 -5.36 3.43 -22.87
N SER A 131 -5.56 2.87 -21.68
CA SER A 131 -5.74 3.63 -20.43
C SER A 131 -4.45 3.85 -19.64
N ALA A 132 -3.28 3.45 -20.15
CA ALA A 132 -1.99 3.57 -19.45
C ALA A 132 -1.66 5.00 -19.00
N GLY A 133 -2.10 6.02 -19.76
CA GLY A 133 -1.92 7.43 -19.42
C GLY A 133 -2.68 7.89 -18.17
N PHE A 134 -3.67 7.12 -17.72
CA PHE A 134 -4.45 7.41 -16.52
C PHE A 134 -3.99 6.62 -15.28
N GLU A 135 -2.88 5.89 -15.37
CA GLU A 135 -2.32 5.16 -14.24
C GLU A 135 -1.47 6.09 -13.37
N PHE A 136 -2.01 6.55 -12.25
CA PHE A 136 -1.30 7.38 -11.28
C PHE A 136 -1.14 6.72 -9.90
N ALA A 137 -1.80 5.60 -9.63
CA ALA A 137 -1.71 4.94 -8.33
C ALA A 137 -0.35 4.24 -8.15
N TYR A 138 0.03 3.36 -9.07
CA TYR A 138 1.30 2.66 -9.04
C TYR A 138 2.48 3.62 -9.11
N ARG A 139 2.46 4.55 -10.07
CA ARG A 139 3.56 5.52 -10.26
C ARG A 139 3.76 6.39 -9.03
N TYR A 140 2.67 6.84 -8.42
CA TYR A 140 2.71 7.64 -7.20
C TYR A 140 3.29 6.84 -6.03
N LEU A 141 2.76 5.63 -5.75
CA LEU A 141 3.22 4.80 -4.65
C LEU A 141 4.68 4.40 -4.81
N LYS A 142 5.09 3.98 -6.02
CA LYS A 142 6.49 3.67 -6.31
C LYS A 142 7.40 4.87 -6.06
N ALA A 143 7.03 6.05 -6.55
CA ALA A 143 7.82 7.27 -6.37
C ALA A 143 7.95 7.65 -4.89
N VAL A 144 6.85 7.60 -4.13
CA VAL A 144 6.84 7.99 -2.71
C VAL A 144 7.70 7.04 -1.85
N PHE A 145 7.54 5.72 -2.02
CA PHE A 145 8.32 4.77 -1.24
C PHE A 145 9.81 4.80 -1.61
N ASN A 146 10.14 4.90 -2.89
CA ASN A 146 11.52 5.09 -3.32
C ASN A 146 12.13 6.39 -2.78
N PHE A 147 11.35 7.46 -2.71
CA PHE A 147 11.78 8.74 -2.16
C PHE A 147 12.20 8.63 -0.68
N ILE A 148 11.51 7.82 0.10
CA ILE A 148 11.87 7.56 1.50
C ILE A 148 12.91 6.45 1.70
N GLY A 149 13.38 5.80 0.61
CA GLY A 149 14.46 4.82 0.64
C GLY A 149 14.01 3.35 0.67
N VAL A 150 12.76 3.07 0.30
CA VAL A 150 12.18 1.72 0.23
C VAL A 150 11.79 1.39 -1.20
N GLU A 151 12.25 0.27 -1.75
CA GLU A 151 11.72 -0.28 -3.02
C GLU A 151 10.51 -1.16 -2.72
N PRO A 152 9.28 -0.74 -3.08
CA PRO A 152 8.07 -1.53 -2.77
C PRO A 152 7.87 -2.67 -3.78
N GLU A 153 7.34 -3.79 -3.29
CA GLU A 153 6.85 -4.91 -4.07
C GLU A 153 5.36 -4.71 -4.37
N PHE A 154 4.90 -5.06 -5.57
CA PHE A 154 3.52 -4.84 -5.97
C PHE A 154 2.84 -6.14 -6.40
N VAL A 155 1.57 -6.29 -6.05
CA VAL A 155 0.64 -7.29 -6.57
C VAL A 155 -0.51 -6.56 -7.25
N PHE A 156 -0.88 -6.98 -8.45
CA PHE A 156 -1.91 -6.32 -9.24
C PHE A 156 -3.13 -7.24 -9.45
N ALA A 157 -4.33 -6.66 -9.29
CA ALA A 157 -5.57 -7.26 -9.76
C ALA A 157 -6.31 -6.27 -10.65
N ASP A 158 -6.30 -6.53 -11.97
CA ASP A 158 -6.80 -5.62 -12.99
C ASP A 158 -8.09 -6.12 -13.63
N GLY A 159 -8.91 -5.20 -14.14
CA GLY A 159 -10.13 -5.52 -14.83
C GLY A 159 -11.29 -5.94 -13.92
N LEU A 160 -11.22 -5.60 -12.63
CA LEU A 160 -12.21 -6.03 -11.62
C LEU A 160 -13.64 -5.50 -11.85
N GLY A 161 -13.80 -4.48 -12.68
CA GLY A 161 -15.08 -3.88 -13.04
C GLY A 161 -15.61 -4.30 -14.40
N ILE A 162 -14.93 -5.20 -15.12
CA ILE A 162 -15.31 -5.59 -16.49
C ILE A 162 -16.43 -6.63 -16.48
N SER A 163 -16.23 -7.74 -15.76
CA SER A 163 -17.23 -8.78 -15.56
C SER A 163 -16.93 -9.60 -14.30
N PRO A 164 -17.91 -10.37 -13.77
CA PRO A 164 -17.66 -11.28 -12.64
C PRO A 164 -16.54 -12.29 -12.92
N GLU A 165 -16.50 -12.88 -14.12
CA GLU A 165 -15.52 -13.88 -14.53
C GLU A 165 -14.11 -13.26 -14.60
N GLN A 166 -13.99 -12.03 -15.13
CA GLN A 166 -12.71 -11.31 -15.17
C GLN A 166 -12.24 -10.97 -13.76
N ARG A 167 -13.16 -10.59 -12.87
CA ARG A 167 -12.85 -10.30 -11.45
C ARG A 167 -12.28 -11.55 -10.76
N GLU A 168 -12.93 -12.71 -10.93
CA GLU A 168 -12.48 -13.99 -10.36
C GLU A 168 -11.06 -14.33 -10.86
N LYS A 169 -10.87 -14.32 -12.19
CA LYS A 169 -9.57 -14.58 -12.81
C LYS A 169 -8.46 -13.63 -12.32
N ALA A 170 -8.77 -12.35 -12.19
CA ALA A 170 -7.81 -11.35 -11.72
C ALA A 170 -7.38 -11.62 -10.26
N LEU A 171 -8.34 -11.99 -9.40
CA LEU A 171 -8.05 -12.34 -8.02
C LEU A 171 -7.26 -13.63 -7.89
N GLU A 172 -7.61 -14.67 -8.66
CA GLU A 172 -6.85 -15.95 -8.69
C GLU A 172 -5.40 -15.70 -9.12
N SER A 173 -5.19 -14.93 -10.20
CA SER A 173 -3.84 -14.60 -10.66
C SER A 173 -3.03 -13.82 -9.62
N ALA A 174 -3.65 -12.85 -8.97
CA ALA A 174 -3.00 -12.08 -7.92
C ALA A 174 -2.67 -12.93 -6.68
N LEU A 175 -3.51 -13.89 -6.31
CA LEU A 175 -3.24 -14.82 -5.20
C LEU A 175 -2.06 -15.75 -5.48
N VAL A 176 -1.89 -16.20 -6.73
CA VAL A 176 -0.71 -16.97 -7.14
C VAL A 176 0.57 -16.11 -7.02
N GLU A 177 0.51 -14.84 -7.40
CA GLU A 177 1.63 -13.91 -7.23
C GLU A 177 1.98 -13.70 -5.76
N VAL A 178 0.97 -13.58 -4.88
CA VAL A 178 1.16 -13.51 -3.42
C VAL A 178 1.90 -14.73 -2.87
N GLU A 179 1.58 -15.94 -3.33
CA GLU A 179 2.27 -17.17 -2.91
C GLU A 179 3.76 -17.14 -3.29
N LEU A 180 4.09 -16.63 -4.48
CA LEU A 180 5.47 -16.51 -4.94
C LEU A 180 6.27 -15.45 -4.18
N LEU A 181 5.64 -14.35 -3.78
CA LEU A 181 6.29 -13.27 -3.01
C LEU A 181 6.52 -13.65 -1.54
N ALA A 182 5.72 -14.55 -1.00
CA ALA A 182 5.81 -14.97 0.41
C ALA A 182 6.74 -16.17 0.62
N ALA A 183 7.20 -16.83 -0.46
CA ALA A 183 8.12 -17.97 -0.42
C ALA A 183 9.58 -17.50 -0.28
#